data_394baaa0c5c1f52a648ce1917db1e50a
#
_entry.id   394baaa0c5c1f52a648ce1917db1e50a
#
_cell.length_a   1.000
_cell.length_b   1.000
_cell.length_c   1.000
_cell.angle_alpha   90.00
_cell.angle_beta   90.00
_cell.angle_gamma   90.00
#
_symmetry.space_group_name_H-M   'P 1'
#
loop_
_entity.id
_entity.type
_entity.pdbx_description
1 polymer ?
#
loop_
_entity_poly.entity_id
_entity_poly.type
_entity_poly.pdbx_seq_one_letter_code
_entity_poly.pdbx_strand_id
1 'polypeptide(L)'
;MKRLLTTVLLLLAMVVPQQVEAKDFSNEILNYEVVYHWGLIWKHAADATLSTRKTKDGYYAQLTGKTRSWADKVYPVRDTLKCTMNNDLKPLLYEKLTHEKDYYARDVIKFSYNSSNTKAHCTRYRKSGTTSIDLSAKSQAYDMVSVFYMLRNLDYDELSRNKNYTTIIFSGKEKEYLTINYKGVENIKMRDGTKRKAHRIDFRFTQEGGKKSSDNLSAWMSTEADRIPLLLVGKLPVGEVKCFYKG
;
A
#
# COMPACT_ATOMS: atom_id res chain seq x y z
N MET A 1 -54.88 12.11 -17.88
CA MET A 1 -53.96 10.97 -17.88
C MET A 1 -52.75 11.16 -18.78
N LYS A 2 -52.80 11.77 -19.97
CA LYS A 2 -51.61 11.96 -20.85
C LYS A 2 -50.51 12.88 -20.29
N ARG A 3 -50.85 13.87 -19.45
CA ARG A 3 -49.86 14.81 -18.87
C ARG A 3 -49.05 14.23 -17.66
N LEU A 4 -49.60 13.20 -16.98
CA LEU A 4 -48.91 12.56 -15.86
C LEU A 4 -47.83 11.60 -16.36
N LEU A 5 -48.03 10.96 -17.50
CA LEU A 5 -47.04 10.04 -18.08
C LEU A 5 -45.79 10.76 -18.60
N THR A 6 -45.95 11.99 -19.11
CA THR A 6 -44.83 12.79 -19.63
C THR A 6 -43.91 13.30 -18.50
N THR A 7 -44.46 13.59 -17.31
CA THR A 7 -43.71 14.05 -16.17
C THR A 7 -42.90 12.93 -15.50
N VAL A 8 -43.44 11.70 -15.53
CA VAL A 8 -42.72 10.51 -14.98
C VAL A 8 -41.56 10.10 -15.92
N LEU A 9 -41.71 10.24 -17.25
CA LEU A 9 -40.63 9.95 -18.21
C LEU A 9 -39.46 10.96 -18.10
N LEU A 10 -39.71 12.23 -17.74
CA LEU A 10 -38.69 13.26 -17.58
C LEU A 10 -37.91 13.11 -16.28
N LEU A 11 -38.45 12.46 -15.23
CA LEU A 11 -37.76 12.19 -13.96
C LEU A 11 -36.85 10.95 -14.00
N LEU A 12 -37.03 10.06 -14.98
CA LEU A 12 -36.16 8.88 -15.17
C LEU A 12 -34.89 9.17 -16.00
N ALA A 13 -34.78 10.36 -16.60
CA ALA A 13 -33.67 10.70 -17.50
C ALA A 13 -32.46 11.38 -16.80
N MET A 14 -32.44 11.51 -15.46
CA MET A 14 -31.34 12.18 -14.74
C MET A 14 -30.58 11.28 -13.77
N VAL A 15 -30.56 9.99 -13.96
CA VAL A 15 -29.51 9.15 -13.38
C VAL A 15 -28.36 9.13 -14.39
N VAL A 16 -27.64 10.24 -14.49
CA VAL A 16 -26.31 10.24 -15.09
C VAL A 16 -25.47 9.34 -14.18
N PRO A 17 -24.93 8.21 -14.66
CA PRO A 17 -23.99 7.45 -13.88
C PRO A 17 -22.83 8.43 -13.58
N GLN A 18 -22.62 8.75 -12.32
CA GLN A 18 -21.39 9.43 -11.92
C GLN A 18 -20.26 8.50 -12.37
N GLN A 19 -19.59 8.86 -13.44
CA GLN A 19 -18.32 8.24 -13.77
C GLN A 19 -17.42 8.52 -12.56
N VAL A 20 -17.14 7.48 -11.80
CA VAL A 20 -16.08 7.54 -10.78
C VAL A 20 -14.81 7.80 -11.56
N GLU A 21 -14.36 9.05 -11.52
CA GLU A 21 -13.12 9.46 -12.18
C GLU A 21 -12.00 8.59 -11.62
N ALA A 22 -11.33 7.87 -12.50
CA ALA A 22 -10.22 7.00 -12.10
C ALA A 22 -9.15 7.88 -11.44
N LYS A 23 -8.72 7.53 -10.24
CA LYS A 23 -7.70 8.28 -9.51
C LYS A 23 -6.43 8.40 -10.34
N ASP A 24 -5.99 9.63 -10.53
CA ASP A 24 -4.70 9.91 -11.16
C ASP A 24 -3.62 10.04 -10.08
N PHE A 25 -2.61 9.20 -10.17
CA PHE A 25 -1.44 9.20 -9.30
C PHE A 25 -0.22 9.83 -9.98
N SER A 26 -0.41 10.57 -11.07
CA SER A 26 0.67 11.18 -11.83
C SER A 26 1.45 12.20 -11.01
N ASN A 27 2.78 12.11 -11.06
CA ASN A 27 3.72 13.08 -10.47
C ASN A 27 3.50 13.35 -8.96
N GLU A 28 3.05 12.35 -8.23
CA GLU A 28 2.83 12.47 -6.80
C GLU A 28 4.12 12.19 -6.04
N ILE A 29 4.37 12.98 -4.99
CA ILE A 29 5.45 12.78 -4.02
C ILE A 29 4.85 12.87 -2.62
N LEU A 30 4.90 11.78 -1.88
CA LEU A 30 4.42 11.69 -0.51
C LEU A 30 5.61 11.47 0.42
N ASN A 31 5.87 12.44 1.30
CA ASN A 31 6.96 12.36 2.26
C ASN A 31 6.45 11.96 3.64
N TYR A 32 7.20 11.10 4.31
CA TYR A 32 6.87 10.56 5.62
C TYR A 32 8.01 10.74 6.61
N GLU A 33 7.64 11.13 7.83
CA GLU A 33 8.51 11.03 9.00
C GLU A 33 8.27 9.69 9.68
N VAL A 34 9.34 8.90 9.85
CA VAL A 34 9.29 7.61 10.54
C VAL A 34 9.79 7.81 11.97
N VAL A 35 8.90 7.61 12.94
CA VAL A 35 9.14 7.83 14.36
C VAL A 35 9.19 6.51 15.09
N TYR A 36 10.23 6.26 15.86
CA TYR A 36 10.26 5.18 16.84
C TYR A 36 9.67 5.69 18.16
N HIS A 37 8.71 4.94 18.68
CA HIS A 37 8.03 5.25 19.93
C HIS A 37 8.13 4.09 20.92
N TRP A 38 8.66 4.36 22.10
CA TRP A 38 8.74 3.43 23.22
C TRP A 38 8.65 4.18 24.55
N GLY A 39 7.60 3.90 25.34
CA GLY A 39 7.32 4.62 26.57
C GLY A 39 7.22 6.13 26.34
N LEU A 40 8.08 6.91 26.94
CA LEU A 40 8.15 8.38 26.77
C LEU A 40 9.09 8.80 25.62
N ILE A 41 9.75 7.85 24.96
CA ILE A 41 10.71 8.14 23.88
C ILE A 41 9.96 8.23 22.55
N TRP A 42 10.01 9.42 21.94
CA TRP A 42 9.50 9.70 20.61
C TRP A 42 10.63 10.24 19.75
N LYS A 43 11.21 9.44 18.89
CA LYS A 43 12.40 9.83 18.15
C LYS A 43 12.24 9.65 16.65
N HIS A 44 12.49 10.72 15.88
CA HIS A 44 12.51 10.67 14.42
C HIS A 44 13.66 9.75 13.97
N ALA A 45 13.33 8.56 13.49
CA ALA A 45 14.29 7.50 13.22
C ALA A 45 14.70 7.43 11.75
N ALA A 46 13.75 7.72 10.84
CA ALA A 46 13.98 7.65 9.40
C ALA A 46 13.04 8.61 8.64
N ASP A 47 13.39 8.86 7.40
CA ASP A 47 12.51 9.49 6.41
C ASP A 47 12.15 8.44 5.34
N ALA A 48 10.93 8.49 4.83
CA ALA A 48 10.51 7.71 3.68
C ALA A 48 9.81 8.60 2.65
N THR A 49 9.99 8.29 1.38
CA THR A 49 9.35 9.01 0.28
C THR A 49 8.75 7.99 -0.70
N LEU A 50 7.44 8.11 -0.94
CA LEU A 50 6.75 7.39 -2.00
C LEU A 50 6.51 8.38 -3.15
N SER A 51 7.08 8.09 -4.30
CA SER A 51 6.92 8.90 -5.51
C SER A 51 6.30 8.10 -6.64
N THR A 52 5.47 8.75 -7.47
CA THR A 52 4.85 8.14 -8.63
C THR A 52 4.96 9.06 -9.82
N ARG A 53 5.23 8.49 -10.99
CA ARG A 53 5.17 9.20 -12.27
C ARG A 53 4.36 8.40 -13.28
N LYS A 54 3.61 9.09 -14.13
CA LYS A 54 2.94 8.49 -15.28
C LYS A 54 3.96 8.04 -16.30
N THR A 55 3.72 6.89 -16.91
CA THR A 55 4.46 6.37 -18.06
C THR A 55 3.50 6.22 -19.24
N LYS A 56 4.00 5.86 -20.43
CA LYS A 56 3.16 5.62 -21.60
C LYS A 56 2.08 4.56 -21.33
N ASP A 57 2.44 3.48 -20.60
CA ASP A 57 1.61 2.28 -20.45
C ASP A 57 1.08 2.10 -19.01
N GLY A 58 1.22 3.12 -18.15
CA GLY A 58 0.76 3.03 -16.76
C GLY A 58 1.53 3.94 -15.80
N TYR A 59 2.08 3.39 -14.72
CA TYR A 59 2.76 4.14 -13.66
C TYR A 59 4.08 3.48 -13.27
N TYR A 60 5.04 4.31 -12.91
CA TYR A 60 6.23 3.88 -12.17
C TYR A 60 6.18 4.51 -10.79
N ALA A 61 6.29 3.68 -9.76
CA ALA A 61 6.32 4.11 -8.37
C ALA A 61 7.62 3.67 -7.68
N GLN A 62 8.10 4.50 -6.75
CA GLN A 62 9.28 4.23 -5.97
C GLN A 62 9.06 4.64 -4.51
N LEU A 63 9.33 3.72 -3.59
CA LEU A 63 9.39 3.97 -2.15
C LEU A 63 10.85 3.89 -1.72
N THR A 64 11.35 4.95 -1.09
CA THR A 64 12.68 4.97 -0.47
C THR A 64 12.57 5.13 1.03
N GLY A 65 13.44 4.48 1.77
CA GLY A 65 13.55 4.61 3.23
C GLY A 65 14.99 4.86 3.63
N LYS A 66 15.22 5.87 4.49
CA LYS A 66 16.55 6.23 4.97
C LYS A 66 16.55 6.58 6.44
N THR A 67 17.32 5.88 7.25
CA THR A 67 17.51 6.19 8.67
C THR A 67 18.28 7.51 8.86
N ARG A 68 17.98 8.19 9.97
CA ARG A 68 18.66 9.42 10.41
C ARG A 68 19.98 9.10 11.09
N SER A 69 20.87 10.07 11.15
CA SER A 69 22.25 9.92 11.63
C SER A 69 22.38 9.26 13.02
N TRP A 70 21.45 9.51 13.94
CA TRP A 70 21.46 8.85 15.23
C TRP A 70 21.05 7.37 15.15
N ALA A 71 20.06 7.05 14.30
CA ALA A 71 19.59 5.68 14.08
C ALA A 71 20.61 4.88 13.26
N ASP A 72 21.37 5.53 12.37
CA ASP A 72 22.47 4.94 11.63
C ASP A 72 23.56 4.36 12.56
N LYS A 73 23.76 4.96 13.74
CA LYS A 73 24.71 4.44 14.74
C LYS A 73 24.27 3.10 15.33
N VAL A 74 22.98 2.79 15.26
CA VAL A 74 22.39 1.55 15.79
C VAL A 74 22.15 0.56 14.65
N TYR A 75 21.41 0.98 13.62
CA TYR A 75 21.04 0.15 12.49
C TYR A 75 20.77 1.01 11.24
N PRO A 76 21.76 1.22 10.37
CA PRO A 76 21.59 1.99 9.15
C PRO A 76 20.73 1.24 8.14
N VAL A 77 19.74 1.94 7.54
CA VAL A 77 18.84 1.43 6.49
C VAL A 77 18.83 2.40 5.32
N ARG A 78 18.92 1.85 4.10
CA ARG A 78 18.85 2.57 2.82
C ARG A 78 18.12 1.68 1.80
N ASP A 79 16.84 1.47 2.04
CA ASP A 79 16.03 0.59 1.21
C ASP A 79 15.36 1.36 0.07
N THR A 80 15.22 0.70 -1.08
CA THR A 80 14.48 1.22 -2.22
C THR A 80 13.61 0.11 -2.81
N LEU A 81 12.31 0.39 -2.91
CA LEU A 81 11.33 -0.46 -3.56
C LEU A 81 10.83 0.26 -4.81
N LYS A 82 10.77 -0.43 -5.93
CA LYS A 82 10.31 0.11 -7.22
C LYS A 82 9.24 -0.78 -7.79
N CYS A 83 8.23 -0.19 -8.39
CA CYS A 83 7.17 -0.91 -9.07
C CYS A 83 6.78 -0.23 -10.38
N THR A 84 6.69 -1.00 -11.45
CA THR A 84 6.03 -0.58 -12.69
C THR A 84 4.66 -1.24 -12.72
N MET A 85 3.61 -0.45 -12.93
CA MET A 85 2.22 -0.88 -12.99
C MET A 85 1.61 -0.47 -14.34
N ASN A 86 0.63 -1.22 -14.82
CA ASN A 86 -0.20 -0.79 -15.93
C ASN A 86 -1.24 0.27 -15.50
N ASN A 87 -2.10 0.71 -16.42
CA ASN A 87 -3.14 1.71 -16.13
C ASN A 87 -4.20 1.23 -15.11
N ASP A 88 -4.37 -0.10 -14.95
CA ASP A 88 -5.27 -0.71 -13.96
C ASP A 88 -4.59 -0.91 -12.61
N LEU A 89 -3.41 -0.33 -12.38
CA LEU A 89 -2.56 -0.50 -11.19
C LEU A 89 -2.10 -1.94 -10.94
N LYS A 90 -2.14 -2.81 -11.96
CA LYS A 90 -1.60 -4.16 -11.88
C LYS A 90 -0.08 -4.11 -12.00
N PRO A 91 0.69 -4.69 -11.05
CA PRO A 91 2.14 -4.69 -11.13
C PRO A 91 2.65 -5.48 -12.32
N LEU A 92 3.65 -4.97 -13.01
CA LEU A 92 4.35 -5.62 -14.12
C LEU A 92 5.77 -6.06 -13.70
N LEU A 93 6.44 -5.18 -12.97
CA LEU A 93 7.79 -5.41 -12.46
C LEU A 93 7.91 -4.78 -11.09
N TYR A 94 8.37 -5.55 -10.13
CA TYR A 94 8.74 -5.07 -8.80
C TYR A 94 10.21 -5.38 -8.51
N GLU A 95 10.89 -4.43 -7.89
CA GLU A 95 12.27 -4.58 -7.44
C GLU A 95 12.41 -4.03 -6.03
N LYS A 96 12.97 -4.84 -5.12
CA LYS A 96 13.38 -4.41 -3.79
C LYS A 96 14.90 -4.45 -3.70
N LEU A 97 15.49 -3.32 -3.39
CA LEU A 97 16.89 -3.17 -3.04
C LEU A 97 16.99 -2.94 -1.54
N THR A 98 17.54 -3.91 -0.83
CA THR A 98 17.74 -3.85 0.62
C THR A 98 19.20 -3.51 0.92
N HIS A 99 19.40 -2.47 1.71
CA HIS A 99 20.70 -2.11 2.24
C HIS A 99 20.53 -1.78 3.72
N GLU A 100 20.72 -2.79 4.56
CA GLU A 100 20.57 -2.73 6.01
C GLU A 100 21.88 -3.13 6.67
N LYS A 101 22.56 -2.17 7.30
CA LYS A 101 23.90 -2.37 7.86
C LYS A 101 24.85 -2.96 6.81
N ASP A 102 25.36 -4.16 7.02
CA ASP A 102 26.25 -4.88 6.10
C ASP A 102 25.49 -5.86 5.19
N TYR A 103 24.18 -5.88 5.28
CA TYR A 103 23.32 -6.76 4.48
C TYR A 103 22.84 -6.06 3.21
N TYR A 104 23.18 -6.67 2.07
CA TYR A 104 22.73 -6.24 0.73
C TYR A 104 21.94 -7.36 0.09
N ALA A 105 20.77 -7.00 -0.43
CA ALA A 105 19.92 -7.93 -1.15
C ALA A 105 19.15 -7.23 -2.26
N ARG A 106 18.83 -7.98 -3.30
CA ARG A 106 17.97 -7.53 -4.39
C ARG A 106 16.94 -8.62 -4.67
N ASP A 107 15.67 -8.27 -4.68
CA ASP A 107 14.57 -9.14 -5.09
C ASP A 107 13.89 -8.52 -6.32
N VAL A 108 13.66 -9.33 -7.35
CA VAL A 108 13.00 -8.90 -8.60
C VAL A 108 11.82 -9.83 -8.83
N ILE A 109 10.64 -9.26 -9.04
CA ILE A 109 9.40 -9.99 -9.35
C ILE A 109 8.88 -9.51 -10.69
N LYS A 110 8.81 -10.40 -11.68
CA LYS A 110 8.19 -10.15 -12.97
C LYS A 110 6.81 -10.78 -12.99
N PHE A 111 5.79 -9.95 -13.15
CA PHE A 111 4.39 -10.39 -13.18
C PHE A 111 3.94 -10.69 -14.60
N SER A 112 3.06 -11.66 -14.75
CA SER A 112 2.33 -11.96 -15.98
C SER A 112 0.90 -12.36 -15.66
N TYR A 113 -0.01 -12.08 -16.58
CA TYR A 113 -1.45 -12.24 -16.38
C TYR A 113 -2.03 -13.13 -17.48
N ASN A 114 -2.93 -14.03 -17.07
CA ASN A 114 -3.69 -14.86 -17.98
C ASN A 114 -5.13 -14.94 -17.46
N SER A 115 -6.07 -14.31 -18.18
CA SER A 115 -7.48 -14.19 -17.78
C SER A 115 -7.60 -13.63 -16.34
N SER A 116 -7.99 -14.46 -15.38
CA SER A 116 -8.12 -14.11 -13.95
C SER A 116 -6.90 -14.48 -13.10
N ASN A 117 -5.88 -15.13 -13.68
CA ASN A 117 -4.74 -15.64 -12.95
C ASN A 117 -3.57 -14.64 -12.99
N THR A 118 -2.89 -14.48 -11.86
CA THR A 118 -1.60 -13.79 -11.76
C THR A 118 -0.50 -14.83 -11.57
N LYS A 119 0.55 -14.73 -12.38
CA LYS A 119 1.79 -15.48 -12.23
C LYS A 119 2.94 -14.53 -12.00
N ALA A 120 3.96 -14.96 -11.29
CA ALA A 120 5.16 -14.17 -11.09
C ALA A 120 6.40 -15.04 -11.05
N HIS A 121 7.46 -14.61 -11.74
CA HIS A 121 8.80 -15.16 -11.62
C HIS A 121 9.60 -14.26 -10.66
N CYS A 122 10.01 -14.82 -9.52
CA CYS A 122 10.73 -14.12 -8.47
C CYS A 122 12.19 -14.55 -8.47
N THR A 123 13.12 -13.61 -8.63
CA THR A 123 14.56 -13.85 -8.54
C THR A 123 15.13 -13.09 -7.36
N ARG A 124 15.87 -13.78 -6.52
CA ARG A 124 16.47 -13.25 -5.29
C ARG A 124 17.98 -13.34 -5.36
N TYR A 125 18.62 -12.17 -5.29
CA TYR A 125 20.08 -12.04 -5.31
C TYR A 125 20.58 -11.82 -3.88
N ARG A 126 21.47 -12.69 -3.42
CA ARG A 126 22.09 -12.64 -2.10
C ARG A 126 23.60 -12.83 -2.24
N LYS A 127 24.37 -12.44 -1.22
CA LYS A 127 25.80 -12.71 -1.19
C LYS A 127 26.12 -14.21 -1.32
N SER A 128 25.24 -15.08 -0.83
CA SER A 128 25.35 -16.54 -0.92
C SER A 128 24.95 -17.14 -2.27
N GLY A 129 24.47 -16.31 -3.21
CA GLY A 129 24.02 -16.79 -4.54
C GLY A 129 22.65 -16.27 -4.95
N THR A 130 22.20 -16.72 -6.10
CA THR A 130 20.91 -16.36 -6.70
C THR A 130 19.95 -17.54 -6.62
N THR A 131 18.70 -17.27 -6.23
CA THR A 131 17.62 -18.27 -6.23
C THR A 131 16.40 -17.72 -6.96
N SER A 132 15.59 -18.60 -7.56
CA SER A 132 14.34 -18.22 -8.21
C SER A 132 13.19 -19.11 -7.77
N ILE A 133 11.98 -18.57 -7.80
CA ILE A 133 10.74 -19.29 -7.52
C ILE A 133 9.62 -18.71 -8.39
N ASP A 134 8.73 -19.57 -8.86
CA ASP A 134 7.52 -19.18 -9.55
C ASP A 134 6.33 -19.21 -8.58
N LEU A 135 5.58 -18.11 -8.55
CA LEU A 135 4.38 -17.96 -7.74
C LEU A 135 3.15 -17.81 -8.64
N SER A 136 2.01 -18.27 -8.15
CA SER A 136 0.74 -18.12 -8.87
C SER A 136 -0.44 -17.88 -7.93
N ALA A 137 -1.44 -17.17 -8.44
CA ALA A 137 -2.71 -16.91 -7.75
C ALA A 137 -3.86 -16.97 -8.76
N LYS A 138 -5.01 -17.47 -8.33
CA LYS A 138 -6.27 -17.49 -9.13
C LYS A 138 -7.03 -16.16 -9.07
N SER A 139 -6.34 -15.08 -8.72
CA SER A 139 -6.88 -13.71 -8.65
C SER A 139 -5.76 -12.72 -8.84
N GLN A 140 -6.09 -11.41 -8.81
CA GLN A 140 -5.11 -10.35 -8.81
C GLN A 140 -4.18 -10.49 -7.59
N ALA A 141 -2.88 -10.40 -7.83
CA ALA A 141 -1.86 -10.28 -6.79
C ALA A 141 -1.06 -8.99 -6.95
N TYR A 142 -0.53 -8.50 -5.84
CA TYR A 142 0.21 -7.25 -5.75
C TYR A 142 1.62 -7.49 -5.19
N ASP A 143 2.48 -6.50 -5.32
CA ASP A 143 3.73 -6.37 -4.58
C ASP A 143 3.59 -5.37 -3.43
N MET A 144 4.68 -5.14 -2.69
CA MET A 144 4.70 -4.27 -1.51
C MET A 144 4.54 -2.77 -1.82
N VAL A 145 4.62 -2.34 -3.09
CA VAL A 145 4.39 -0.96 -3.54
C VAL A 145 3.02 -0.83 -4.19
N SER A 146 2.68 -1.70 -5.14
CA SER A 146 1.38 -1.64 -5.84
C SER A 146 0.19 -1.80 -4.90
N VAL A 147 0.35 -2.51 -3.77
CA VAL A 147 -0.68 -2.65 -2.75
C VAL A 147 -1.11 -1.31 -2.15
N PHE A 148 -0.22 -0.32 -2.02
CA PHE A 148 -0.59 1.02 -1.53
C PHE A 148 -1.55 1.73 -2.48
N TYR A 149 -1.35 1.59 -3.79
CA TYR A 149 -2.26 2.18 -4.80
C TYR A 149 -3.58 1.43 -4.85
N MET A 150 -3.56 0.11 -4.70
CA MET A 150 -4.78 -0.69 -4.55
C MET A 150 -5.58 -0.24 -3.33
N LEU A 151 -4.95 -0.08 -2.15
CA LEU A 151 -5.60 0.40 -0.92
C LEU A 151 -6.25 1.78 -1.10
N ARG A 152 -5.60 2.69 -1.81
CA ARG A 152 -6.11 4.03 -2.11
C ARG A 152 -7.30 3.99 -3.09
N ASN A 153 -7.39 2.94 -3.90
CA ASN A 153 -8.44 2.77 -4.91
C ASN A 153 -9.61 1.89 -4.45
N LEU A 154 -9.59 1.37 -3.22
CA LEU A 154 -10.71 0.61 -2.66
C LEU A 154 -11.96 1.50 -2.52
N ASP A 155 -13.12 0.87 -2.74
CA ASP A 155 -14.41 1.44 -2.33
C ASP A 155 -14.55 1.34 -0.80
N TYR A 156 -14.35 2.46 -0.11
CA TYR A 156 -14.42 2.53 1.35
C TYR A 156 -15.85 2.43 1.88
N ASP A 157 -16.86 2.72 1.08
CA ASP A 157 -18.26 2.54 1.45
C ASP A 157 -18.62 1.05 1.42
N GLU A 158 -18.19 0.33 0.39
CA GLU A 158 -18.30 -1.13 0.33
C GLU A 158 -17.49 -1.78 1.46
N LEU A 159 -16.26 -1.37 1.66
CA LEU A 159 -15.39 -1.87 2.72
C LEU A 159 -16.01 -1.63 4.11
N SER A 160 -16.72 -0.51 4.31
CA SER A 160 -17.40 -0.21 5.57
C SER A 160 -18.57 -1.15 5.85
N ARG A 161 -19.27 -1.61 4.81
CA ARG A 161 -20.36 -2.60 4.90
C ARG A 161 -19.82 -4.01 5.16
N ASN A 162 -18.84 -4.43 4.36
CA ASN A 162 -18.29 -5.79 4.38
C ASN A 162 -17.28 -6.03 5.51
N LYS A 163 -16.72 -4.97 6.10
CA LYS A 163 -15.71 -4.95 7.18
C LYS A 163 -14.37 -5.56 6.82
N ASN A 164 -14.29 -6.44 5.84
CA ASN A 164 -13.06 -7.13 5.46
C ASN A 164 -12.89 -7.16 3.94
N TYR A 165 -11.63 -7.09 3.51
CA TYR A 165 -11.20 -7.34 2.13
C TYR A 165 -9.92 -8.17 2.18
N THR A 166 -9.81 -9.20 1.35
CA THR A 166 -8.61 -10.03 1.28
C THR A 166 -8.02 -10.00 -0.13
N THR A 167 -6.72 -9.80 -0.21
CA THR A 167 -5.96 -9.85 -1.46
C THR A 167 -4.68 -10.66 -1.30
N ILE A 168 -3.95 -10.85 -2.40
CA ILE A 168 -2.72 -11.64 -2.44
C ILE A 168 -1.54 -10.72 -2.68
N ILE A 169 -0.45 -10.95 -1.94
CA ILE A 169 0.84 -10.30 -2.13
C ILE A 169 1.89 -11.35 -2.47
N PHE A 170 2.71 -11.06 -3.48
CA PHE A 170 3.93 -11.79 -3.75
C PHE A 170 5.10 -11.03 -3.11
N SER A 171 5.67 -11.59 -2.04
CA SER A 171 6.77 -10.96 -1.29
C SER A 171 8.15 -11.19 -1.92
N GLY A 172 8.22 -11.96 -3.01
CA GLY A 172 9.48 -12.39 -3.66
C GLY A 172 10.01 -13.71 -3.15
N LYS A 173 9.52 -14.20 -2.03
CA LYS A 173 9.84 -15.50 -1.45
C LYS A 173 8.62 -16.44 -1.45
N GLU A 174 7.47 -15.88 -1.20
CA GLU A 174 6.25 -16.65 -0.99
C GLU A 174 5.02 -15.85 -1.36
N LYS A 175 3.90 -16.54 -1.44
CA LYS A 175 2.57 -15.96 -1.56
C LYS A 175 2.01 -15.73 -0.16
N GLU A 176 1.58 -14.50 0.09
CA GLU A 176 0.95 -14.09 1.33
C GLU A 176 -0.47 -13.57 1.07
N TYR A 177 -1.37 -13.80 2.00
CA TYR A 177 -2.72 -13.25 2.00
C TYR A 177 -2.75 -12.03 2.93
N LEU A 178 -3.12 -10.88 2.37
CA LEU A 178 -3.35 -9.65 3.11
C LEU A 178 -4.84 -9.51 3.37
N THR A 179 -5.25 -9.63 4.62
CA THR A 179 -6.61 -9.29 5.06
C THR A 179 -6.61 -7.89 5.64
N ILE A 180 -7.47 -7.05 5.09
CA ILE A 180 -7.73 -5.67 5.50
C ILE A 180 -9.01 -5.68 6.33
N ASN A 181 -8.94 -5.22 7.59
CA ASN A 181 -10.08 -5.11 8.49
C ASN A 181 -10.42 -3.64 8.68
N TYR A 182 -11.58 -3.21 8.21
CA TYR A 182 -12.05 -1.84 8.36
C TYR A 182 -12.54 -1.58 9.79
N LYS A 183 -12.05 -0.48 10.40
CA LYS A 183 -12.36 -0.11 11.78
C LYS A 183 -13.25 1.13 11.90
N GLY A 184 -13.53 1.81 10.80
CA GLY A 184 -14.35 3.02 10.80
C GLY A 184 -13.55 4.28 10.53
N VAL A 185 -14.19 5.42 10.72
CA VAL A 185 -13.59 6.75 10.58
C VAL A 185 -13.33 7.33 11.96
N GLU A 186 -12.12 7.85 12.15
CA GLU A 186 -11.73 8.51 13.40
C GLU A 186 -10.85 9.75 13.14
N ASN A 187 -10.69 10.60 14.13
CA ASN A 187 -9.78 11.74 14.09
C ASN A 187 -8.42 11.32 14.63
N ILE A 188 -7.38 11.55 13.85
CA ILE A 188 -5.99 11.32 14.25
C ILE A 188 -5.26 12.64 14.44
N LYS A 189 -4.28 12.66 15.35
CA LYS A 189 -3.39 13.79 15.55
C LYS A 189 -2.11 13.57 14.74
N MET A 190 -1.81 14.49 13.84
CA MET A 190 -0.59 14.50 13.05
C MET A 190 0.61 15.01 13.88
N ARG A 191 1.82 14.89 13.33
CA ARG A 191 3.05 15.33 14.02
C ARG A 191 3.11 16.85 14.24
N ASP A 192 2.54 17.63 13.36
CA ASP A 192 2.41 19.11 13.47
C ASP A 192 1.32 19.54 14.47
N GLY A 193 0.63 18.60 15.10
CA GLY A 193 -0.45 18.82 16.05
C GLY A 193 -1.84 18.99 15.42
N THR A 194 -1.94 19.08 14.11
CA THR A 194 -3.23 19.14 13.40
C THR A 194 -4.03 17.86 13.58
N LYS A 195 -5.36 17.96 13.48
CA LYS A 195 -6.25 16.81 13.48
C LYS A 195 -6.75 16.54 12.07
N ARG A 196 -6.68 15.29 11.62
CA ARG A 196 -7.18 14.84 10.33
C ARG A 196 -8.18 13.72 10.53
N LYS A 197 -9.27 13.74 9.75
CA LYS A 197 -10.24 12.65 9.68
C LYS A 197 -9.68 11.55 8.77
N ALA A 198 -9.77 10.30 9.21
CA ALA A 198 -9.20 9.19 8.46
C ALA A 198 -9.99 7.88 8.63
N HIS A 199 -10.00 7.06 7.58
CA HIS A 199 -10.45 5.67 7.64
C HIS A 199 -9.35 4.83 8.27
N ARG A 200 -9.64 4.16 9.37
CA ARG A 200 -8.71 3.19 9.96
C ARG A 200 -8.91 1.81 9.37
N ILE A 201 -7.81 1.19 8.98
CA ILE A 201 -7.72 -0.20 8.54
C ILE A 201 -6.60 -0.91 9.27
N ASP A 202 -6.87 -2.13 9.74
CA ASP A 202 -5.87 -3.00 10.35
C ASP A 202 -5.53 -4.13 9.37
N PHE A 203 -4.26 -4.50 9.28
CA PHE A 203 -3.75 -5.51 8.38
C PHE A 203 -3.40 -6.79 9.11
N ARG A 204 -3.71 -7.91 8.46
CA ARG A 204 -3.23 -9.23 8.85
C ARG A 204 -2.64 -9.94 7.66
N PHE A 205 -1.39 -10.35 7.79
CA PHE A 205 -0.73 -11.20 6.80
C PHE A 205 -0.80 -12.66 7.24
N THR A 206 -1.11 -13.54 6.32
CA THR A 206 -1.13 -14.99 6.52
C THR A 206 -0.41 -15.67 5.36
N GLN A 207 0.45 -16.64 5.67
CA GLN A 207 1.10 -17.48 4.67
C GLN A 207 0.13 -18.55 4.15
N GLU A 208 0.47 -19.17 3.04
CA GLU A 208 -0.25 -20.34 2.53
C GLU A 208 -0.28 -21.44 3.59
N GLY A 209 -1.43 -22.08 3.78
CA GLY A 209 -1.65 -23.03 4.88
C GLY A 209 -2.10 -22.40 6.20
N GLY A 210 -2.39 -21.07 6.22
CA GLY A 210 -2.98 -20.37 7.36
C GLY A 210 -2.00 -19.97 8.46
N LYS A 211 -0.69 -20.18 8.28
CA LYS A 211 0.32 -19.74 9.22
C LYS A 211 0.37 -18.21 9.24
N LYS A 212 0.21 -17.62 10.42
CA LYS A 212 0.25 -16.16 10.62
C LYS A 212 1.66 -15.64 10.46
N SER A 213 1.86 -14.63 9.61
CA SER A 213 3.14 -13.96 9.45
C SER A 213 3.22 -12.63 10.20
N SER A 214 2.15 -11.81 10.20
CA SER A 214 2.06 -10.54 10.93
C SER A 214 0.61 -10.07 11.05
N ASP A 215 0.26 -9.40 12.16
CA ASP A 215 -1.03 -8.72 12.38
C ASP A 215 -0.89 -7.40 13.15
N ASN A 216 0.29 -6.86 13.20
CA ASN A 216 0.62 -5.70 14.03
C ASN A 216 0.74 -4.41 13.23
N LEU A 217 -0.01 -4.30 12.12
CA LEU A 217 0.02 -3.16 11.23
C LEU A 217 -1.34 -2.49 11.14
N SER A 218 -1.36 -1.16 11.23
CA SER A 218 -2.55 -0.34 11.02
C SER A 218 -2.22 0.84 10.10
N ALA A 219 -3.19 1.26 9.30
CA ALA A 219 -3.08 2.47 8.49
C ALA A 219 -4.32 3.34 8.66
N TRP A 220 -4.11 4.63 8.54
CA TRP A 220 -5.14 5.67 8.52
C TRP A 220 -5.07 6.38 7.18
N MET A 221 -6.07 6.11 6.35
CA MET A 221 -6.21 6.67 5.01
C MET A 221 -7.07 7.92 5.08
N SER A 222 -6.67 8.99 4.40
CA SER A 222 -7.45 10.23 4.38
C SER A 222 -8.90 9.98 3.92
N THR A 223 -9.84 10.82 4.37
CA THR A 223 -11.23 10.76 3.89
C THR A 223 -11.43 11.49 2.57
N GLU A 224 -10.46 12.27 2.12
CA GLU A 224 -10.44 12.97 0.83
C GLU A 224 -10.34 11.96 -0.33
N ALA A 225 -10.67 12.40 -1.55
CA ALA A 225 -10.75 11.54 -2.72
C ALA A 225 -9.44 10.81 -3.07
N ASP A 226 -8.30 11.42 -2.81
CA ASP A 226 -6.96 10.88 -3.07
C ASP A 226 -6.55 9.74 -2.13
N ARG A 227 -7.23 9.59 -0.96
CA ARG A 227 -6.99 8.51 0.02
C ARG A 227 -5.51 8.39 0.40
N ILE A 228 -4.86 9.52 0.70
CA ILE A 228 -3.45 9.51 1.15
C ILE A 228 -3.31 8.72 2.45
N PRO A 229 -2.32 7.83 2.59
CA PRO A 229 -1.97 7.23 3.88
C PRO A 229 -1.39 8.30 4.82
N LEU A 230 -2.20 8.76 5.79
CA LEU A 230 -1.80 9.83 6.73
C LEU A 230 -0.90 9.31 7.84
N LEU A 231 -1.15 8.08 8.28
CA LEU A 231 -0.42 7.42 9.35
C LEU A 231 -0.37 5.93 9.11
N LEU A 232 0.81 5.32 9.26
CA LEU A 232 0.98 3.88 9.36
C LEU A 232 1.64 3.57 10.71
N VAL A 233 1.16 2.52 11.36
CA VAL A 233 1.70 2.07 12.67
C VAL A 233 2.05 0.60 12.57
N GLY A 234 3.29 0.27 12.88
CA GLY A 234 3.78 -1.09 13.04
C GLY A 234 4.20 -1.34 14.49
N LYS A 235 3.60 -2.34 15.14
CA LYS A 235 4.02 -2.76 16.47
C LYS A 235 5.27 -3.63 16.38
N LEU A 236 6.24 -3.35 17.23
CA LEU A 236 7.45 -4.11 17.38
C LEU A 236 7.41 -4.92 18.69
N PRO A 237 8.28 -5.91 18.88
CA PRO A 237 8.43 -6.59 20.18
C PRO A 237 8.67 -5.61 21.33
N VAL A 238 9.37 -4.49 21.04
CA VAL A 238 9.58 -3.39 21.98
C VAL A 238 9.22 -2.09 21.28
N GLY A 239 8.13 -1.44 21.72
CA GLY A 239 7.63 -0.19 21.17
C GLY A 239 6.89 -0.34 19.83
N GLU A 240 6.86 0.73 19.08
CA GLU A 240 6.18 0.79 17.76
C GLU A 240 6.89 1.77 16.82
N VAL A 241 6.68 1.58 15.53
CA VAL A 241 7.10 2.52 14.49
C VAL A 241 5.86 3.20 13.93
N LYS A 242 5.89 4.52 13.83
CA LYS A 242 4.84 5.35 13.23
C LYS A 242 5.39 6.12 12.04
N CYS A 243 4.74 5.98 10.89
CA CYS A 243 5.06 6.75 9.69
C CYS A 243 3.99 7.81 9.50
N PHE A 244 4.33 9.08 9.71
CA PHE A 244 3.43 10.22 9.56
C PHE A 244 3.65 10.91 8.21
N TYR A 245 2.57 11.12 7.46
CA TYR A 245 2.60 11.95 6.27
C TYR A 245 2.95 13.40 6.62
N LYS A 246 3.84 14.00 5.81
CA LYS A 246 4.33 15.38 6.00
C LYS A 246 3.90 16.34 4.89
N GLY A 247 3.48 15.83 3.75
CA GLY A 247 3.22 16.58 2.54
C GLY A 247 4.12 16.15 1.38
#